data_c64a2a8a92beef48f4054213f5e46276
#
_entry.id   c64a2a8a92beef48f4054213f5e46276
#
_cell.length_a   1.000
_cell.length_b   1.000
_cell.length_c   1.000
_cell.angle_alpha   90.00
_cell.angle_beta   90.00
_cell.angle_gamma   90.00
#
_symmetry.space_group_name_H-M   'P 1'
#
loop_
_entity.id
_entity.type
_entity.pdbx_description
1 polymer ?
#
loop_
_entity_poly.entity_id
_entity_poly.type
_entity_poly.pdbx_seq_one_letter_code
_entity_poly.pdbx_strand_id
1 'polypeptide(L)'
;GIRMRRSLVILLVAAIVAVAASVAILAAAPGNPQNGVGRTADVNPNGCTDCHNKSGGVDNSLAAVVKKSAPKHVAVKEDINNCYICHAKRADMGKIMHRSHLAEGNSFISTYGGSCTHCHRVDPSTGAISVKGVKK
;
A
#
# COMPACT_ATOMS: atom_id res chain seq x y z
N GLY A 1 -18.72 34.08 -48.47
CA GLY A 1 -18.99 32.63 -48.18
C GLY A 1 -17.79 31.85 -47.63
N ILE A 2 -16.55 32.19 -48.01
CA ILE A 2 -15.34 31.38 -47.67
C ILE A 2 -14.88 31.63 -46.23
N ARG A 3 -14.97 32.84 -45.72
CA ARG A 3 -14.54 33.15 -44.31
C ARG A 3 -15.41 32.47 -43.26
N MET A 4 -16.71 32.38 -43.50
CA MET A 4 -17.67 31.75 -42.59
C MET A 4 -17.44 30.21 -42.48
N ARG A 5 -17.08 29.56 -43.59
CA ARG A 5 -16.78 28.12 -43.61
C ARG A 5 -15.49 27.80 -42.80
N ARG A 6 -14.45 28.65 -42.91
CA ARG A 6 -13.18 28.46 -42.14
C ARG A 6 -13.40 28.60 -40.66
N SER A 7 -14.19 29.58 -40.20
CA SER A 7 -14.50 29.76 -38.78
C SER A 7 -15.31 28.57 -38.23
N LEU A 8 -16.24 28.02 -39.00
CA LEU A 8 -17.03 26.86 -38.59
C LEU A 8 -16.18 25.60 -38.44
N VAL A 9 -15.22 25.38 -39.34
CA VAL A 9 -14.29 24.22 -39.27
C VAL A 9 -13.38 24.35 -38.04
N ILE A 10 -12.85 25.54 -37.74
CA ILE A 10 -11.99 25.77 -36.57
C ILE A 10 -12.76 25.50 -35.26
N LEU A 11 -14.01 25.95 -35.17
CA LEU A 11 -14.86 25.71 -34.00
C LEU A 11 -15.16 24.22 -33.81
N LEU A 12 -15.44 23.49 -34.89
CA LEU A 12 -15.68 22.04 -34.85
C LEU A 12 -14.42 21.27 -34.38
N VAL A 13 -13.26 21.60 -34.91
CA VAL A 13 -12.00 20.96 -34.50
C VAL A 13 -11.69 21.25 -33.03
N ALA A 14 -11.87 22.50 -32.56
CA ALA A 14 -11.68 22.86 -31.18
C ALA A 14 -12.62 22.10 -30.22
N ALA A 15 -13.87 21.90 -30.61
CA ALA A 15 -14.85 21.14 -29.85
C ALA A 15 -14.46 19.64 -29.75
N ILE A 16 -13.97 19.03 -30.82
CA ILE A 16 -13.53 17.63 -30.84
C ILE A 16 -12.31 17.44 -29.94
N VAL A 17 -11.35 18.36 -30.02
CA VAL A 17 -10.14 18.31 -29.16
C VAL A 17 -10.50 18.47 -27.67
N ALA A 18 -11.44 19.36 -27.34
CA ALA A 18 -11.90 19.54 -25.95
C ALA A 18 -12.59 18.29 -25.40
N VAL A 19 -13.40 17.61 -26.20
CA VAL A 19 -14.06 16.35 -25.79
C VAL A 19 -13.05 15.23 -25.62
N ALA A 20 -12.07 15.09 -26.52
CA ALA A 20 -11.01 14.08 -26.40
C ALA A 20 -10.14 14.30 -25.16
N ALA A 21 -9.81 15.54 -24.81
CA ALA A 21 -9.06 15.87 -23.59
C ALA A 21 -9.86 15.53 -22.31
N SER A 22 -11.17 15.75 -22.33
CA SER A 22 -12.04 15.43 -21.18
C SER A 22 -12.14 13.93 -20.90
N VAL A 23 -12.17 13.11 -21.95
CA VAL A 23 -12.21 11.64 -21.82
C VAL A 23 -10.87 11.09 -21.30
N ALA A 24 -9.73 11.67 -21.69
CA ALA A 24 -8.42 11.25 -21.21
C ALA A 24 -8.22 11.53 -19.71
N ILE A 25 -8.80 12.60 -19.17
CA ILE A 25 -8.69 12.93 -17.73
C ILE A 25 -9.54 11.95 -16.88
N LEU A 26 -10.67 11.46 -17.39
CA LEU A 26 -11.47 10.45 -16.67
C LEU A 26 -10.80 9.07 -16.64
N ALA A 27 -9.95 8.75 -17.61
CA ALA A 27 -9.23 7.48 -17.65
C ALA A 27 -7.98 7.44 -16.75
N ALA A 28 -7.53 8.59 -16.26
CA ALA A 28 -6.33 8.74 -15.42
C ALA A 28 -6.63 8.97 -13.93
N ALA A 29 -7.86 8.78 -13.48
CA ALA A 29 -8.13 8.72 -12.06
C ALA A 29 -7.41 7.48 -11.49
N PRO A 30 -6.47 7.64 -10.53
CA PRO A 30 -5.87 6.50 -9.87
C PRO A 30 -7.02 5.71 -9.24
N GLY A 31 -7.27 4.51 -9.77
CA GLY A 31 -8.27 3.62 -9.21
C GLY A 31 -7.96 3.43 -7.75
N ASN A 32 -8.90 3.78 -6.88
CA ASN A 32 -8.77 3.52 -5.45
C ASN A 32 -8.58 2.00 -5.29
N PRO A 33 -7.41 1.50 -4.83
CA PRO A 33 -7.13 0.07 -4.72
C PRO A 33 -7.99 -0.63 -3.66
N GLN A 34 -8.96 0.05 -3.10
CA GLN A 34 -9.73 -0.36 -1.93
C GLN A 34 -10.90 -1.30 -2.23
N ASN A 35 -11.28 -1.55 -3.49
CA ASN A 35 -12.51 -2.29 -3.80
C ASN A 35 -12.28 -3.67 -4.43
N GLY A 36 -11.21 -4.35 -4.08
CA GLY A 36 -10.94 -5.68 -4.60
C GLY A 36 -10.79 -6.73 -3.51
N VAL A 37 -11.87 -7.14 -2.89
CA VAL A 37 -11.91 -8.48 -2.28
C VAL A 37 -11.87 -9.48 -3.43
N GLY A 38 -10.69 -9.92 -3.79
CA GLY A 38 -10.44 -10.97 -4.74
C GLY A 38 -10.01 -10.48 -6.14
N ARG A 39 -8.76 -10.75 -6.48
CA ARG A 39 -8.07 -10.76 -7.78
C ARG A 39 -7.14 -9.63 -8.14
N THR A 40 -6.83 -8.68 -7.29
CA THR A 40 -5.61 -7.89 -7.48
C THR A 40 -4.42 -8.69 -6.98
N ALA A 41 -3.35 -8.71 -7.77
CA ALA A 41 -2.09 -9.31 -7.32
C ALA A 41 -1.76 -8.80 -5.92
N ASP A 42 -1.38 -9.72 -5.03
CA ASP A 42 -0.98 -9.34 -3.67
C ASP A 42 0.27 -8.46 -3.75
N VAL A 43 0.11 -7.17 -3.56
CA VAL A 43 1.20 -6.18 -3.70
C VAL A 43 2.25 -6.31 -2.61
N ASN A 44 1.92 -7.00 -1.51
CA ASN A 44 2.84 -7.23 -0.39
C ASN A 44 2.77 -8.71 0.06
N PRO A 45 3.23 -9.66 -0.79
CA PRO A 45 3.09 -11.09 -0.50
C PRO A 45 3.88 -11.55 0.73
N ASN A 46 4.98 -10.87 1.07
CA ASN A 46 5.84 -11.15 2.22
C ASN A 46 5.50 -10.29 3.45
N GLY A 47 4.48 -9.43 3.33
CA GLY A 47 4.00 -8.60 4.44
C GLY A 47 5.00 -7.54 4.88
N CYS A 48 5.46 -7.62 6.13
CA CYS A 48 6.31 -6.60 6.74
C CYS A 48 7.57 -6.27 5.92
N THR A 49 8.23 -7.29 5.35
CA THR A 49 9.49 -7.12 4.62
C THR A 49 9.35 -6.49 3.24
N ASP A 50 8.14 -6.42 2.69
CA ASP A 50 7.92 -5.72 1.42
C ASP A 50 8.02 -4.19 1.59
N CYS A 51 7.70 -3.67 2.78
CA CYS A 51 7.86 -2.26 3.12
C CYS A 51 9.13 -2.01 3.97
N HIS A 52 9.43 -2.93 4.89
CA HIS A 52 10.60 -2.85 5.77
C HIS A 52 11.81 -3.54 5.13
N ASN A 53 12.47 -2.83 4.22
CA ASN A 53 13.63 -3.31 3.47
C ASN A 53 14.64 -2.18 3.24
N LYS A 54 15.75 -2.51 2.54
CA LYS A 54 16.80 -1.56 2.16
C LYS A 54 16.62 -1.13 0.71
N SER A 55 15.62 -0.34 0.43
CA SER A 55 15.36 0.16 -0.91
C SER A 55 15.46 1.69 -0.97
N GLY A 56 15.74 2.21 -2.16
CA GLY A 56 15.76 3.65 -2.39
C GLY A 56 16.85 4.43 -1.62
N GLY A 57 17.93 3.77 -1.21
CA GLY A 57 19.02 4.41 -0.46
C GLY A 57 18.73 4.64 1.03
N VAL A 58 17.56 4.21 1.51
CA VAL A 58 17.17 4.32 2.93
C VAL A 58 17.10 2.93 3.54
N ASP A 59 17.75 2.73 4.69
CA ASP A 59 17.60 1.51 5.47
C ASP A 59 16.35 1.59 6.34
N ASN A 60 15.26 1.05 5.82
CA ASN A 60 13.99 0.89 6.52
C ASN A 60 13.75 -0.57 6.93
N SER A 61 14.80 -1.36 7.01
CA SER A 61 14.73 -2.78 7.40
C SER A 61 14.13 -2.97 8.79
N LEU A 62 13.62 -4.16 9.08
CA LEU A 62 13.06 -4.48 10.40
C LEU A 62 14.08 -4.22 11.52
N ALA A 63 15.35 -4.57 11.29
CA ALA A 63 16.43 -4.30 12.25
C ALA A 63 16.61 -2.81 12.50
N ALA A 64 16.63 -1.98 11.46
CA ALA A 64 16.80 -0.54 11.59
C ALA A 64 15.62 0.12 12.33
N VAL A 65 14.39 -0.27 11.98
CA VAL A 65 13.18 0.27 12.59
C VAL A 65 13.08 -0.12 14.06
N VAL A 66 13.34 -1.37 14.40
CA VAL A 66 13.32 -1.82 15.81
C VAL A 66 14.42 -1.15 16.61
N LYS A 67 15.64 -1.04 16.07
CA LYS A 67 16.73 -0.33 16.74
C LYS A 67 16.38 1.12 17.04
N LYS A 68 15.69 1.79 16.13
CA LYS A 68 15.23 3.17 16.29
C LYS A 68 14.13 3.29 17.35
N SER A 69 13.13 2.40 17.31
CA SER A 69 11.95 2.45 18.17
C SER A 69 12.15 1.88 19.55
N ALA A 70 13.04 0.87 19.67
CA ALA A 70 13.35 0.17 20.90
C ALA A 70 14.87 -0.13 20.98
N PRO A 71 15.71 0.88 21.30
CA PRO A 71 17.18 0.77 21.25
C PRO A 71 17.78 -0.34 22.12
N LYS A 72 17.05 -0.76 23.16
CA LYS A 72 17.46 -1.85 24.07
C LYS A 72 16.97 -3.23 23.64
N HIS A 73 16.27 -3.33 22.51
CA HIS A 73 15.81 -4.60 21.97
C HIS A 73 17.00 -5.44 21.51
N VAL A 74 16.91 -6.76 21.66
CA VAL A 74 17.90 -7.69 21.10
C VAL A 74 17.98 -7.53 19.58
N ALA A 75 19.12 -7.89 18.98
CA ALA A 75 19.29 -7.80 17.53
C ALA A 75 18.20 -8.55 16.78
N VAL A 76 17.62 -7.91 15.79
CA VAL A 76 16.53 -8.44 14.97
C VAL A 76 17.08 -8.92 13.63
N LYS A 77 16.58 -10.04 13.15
CA LYS A 77 16.83 -10.53 11.79
C LYS A 77 15.69 -10.05 10.85
N GLU A 78 15.98 -10.01 9.55
CA GLU A 78 15.05 -9.56 8.51
C GLU A 78 14.01 -10.64 8.14
N ASP A 79 13.47 -11.33 9.17
CA ASP A 79 12.42 -12.33 9.02
C ASP A 79 11.45 -12.21 10.19
N ILE A 80 10.19 -11.97 9.89
CA ILE A 80 9.13 -11.84 10.88
C ILE A 80 9.01 -13.09 11.77
N ASN A 81 9.36 -14.26 11.26
CA ASN A 81 9.30 -15.51 12.06
C ASN A 81 10.26 -15.48 13.25
N ASN A 82 11.36 -14.73 13.16
CA ASN A 82 12.25 -14.53 14.29
C ASN A 82 11.62 -13.71 15.43
N CYS A 83 10.72 -12.80 15.10
CA CYS A 83 9.96 -12.06 16.10
C CYS A 83 9.06 -13.00 16.91
N TYR A 84 8.44 -13.97 16.25
CA TYR A 84 7.54 -14.93 16.87
C TYR A 84 8.26 -15.93 17.80
N ILE A 85 9.57 -16.13 17.69
CA ILE A 85 10.32 -16.96 18.64
C ILE A 85 10.14 -16.46 20.08
N CYS A 86 10.13 -15.14 20.26
CA CYS A 86 9.96 -14.51 21.57
C CYS A 86 8.53 -13.99 21.80
N HIS A 87 7.88 -13.49 20.75
CA HIS A 87 6.60 -12.81 20.85
C HIS A 87 5.36 -13.69 20.60
N ALA A 88 5.52 -14.95 20.14
CA ALA A 88 4.39 -15.84 19.86
C ALA A 88 3.51 -16.13 21.10
N LYS A 89 4.13 -16.17 22.29
CA LYS A 89 3.43 -16.42 23.55
C LYS A 89 2.96 -15.13 24.23
N ARG A 90 3.28 -13.97 23.67
CA ARG A 90 2.91 -12.66 24.22
C ARG A 90 1.89 -12.05 23.29
N ALA A 91 0.65 -11.89 23.76
CA ALA A 91 -0.46 -11.32 23.01
C ALA A 91 -0.26 -9.83 22.64
N ASP A 92 0.91 -9.26 22.87
CA ASP A 92 1.23 -7.86 22.68
C ASP A 92 1.75 -7.53 21.28
N MET A 93 2.28 -8.50 20.50
CA MET A 93 2.84 -8.24 19.17
C MET A 93 1.82 -7.59 18.23
N GLY A 94 0.60 -8.11 18.16
CA GLY A 94 -0.46 -7.51 17.37
C GLY A 94 -0.81 -6.09 17.84
N LYS A 95 -0.86 -5.87 19.17
CA LYS A 95 -1.13 -4.54 19.74
C LYS A 95 -0.02 -3.55 19.38
N ILE A 96 1.25 -3.96 19.47
CA ILE A 96 2.39 -3.12 19.13
C ILE A 96 2.33 -2.74 17.66
N MET A 97 2.11 -3.70 16.77
CA MET A 97 2.05 -3.47 15.33
C MET A 97 0.88 -2.55 14.95
N HIS A 98 -0.32 -2.81 15.43
CA HIS A 98 -1.47 -1.96 15.16
C HIS A 98 -1.26 -0.56 15.73
N ARG A 99 -0.79 -0.45 16.98
CA ARG A 99 -0.56 0.84 17.61
C ARG A 99 0.48 1.70 16.88
N SER A 100 1.56 1.07 16.38
CA SER A 100 2.61 1.80 15.67
C SER A 100 2.21 2.20 14.26
N HIS A 101 1.43 1.39 13.53
CA HIS A 101 1.06 1.66 12.14
C HIS A 101 -0.25 2.43 11.98
N LEU A 102 -1.19 2.24 12.90
CA LEU A 102 -2.51 2.88 12.84
C LEU A 102 -2.61 4.15 13.70
N ALA A 103 -1.50 4.63 14.25
CA ALA A 103 -1.46 5.90 14.96
C ALA A 103 -1.75 7.06 14.00
N GLU A 104 -2.44 8.07 14.51
CA GLU A 104 -2.70 9.31 13.77
C GLU A 104 -1.39 9.93 13.28
N GLY A 105 -1.38 10.41 12.04
CA GLY A 105 -0.20 10.99 11.40
C GLY A 105 0.85 9.98 10.93
N ASN A 106 0.62 8.66 11.11
CA ASN A 106 1.55 7.66 10.61
C ASN A 106 1.52 7.58 9.08
N SER A 107 2.69 7.45 8.46
CA SER A 107 2.85 7.34 7.00
C SER A 107 2.18 6.09 6.42
N PHE A 108 1.99 5.03 7.21
CA PHE A 108 1.24 3.85 6.76
C PHE A 108 -0.20 4.22 6.37
N ILE A 109 -0.83 5.11 7.11
CA ILE A 109 -2.18 5.60 6.80
C ILE A 109 -2.14 6.62 5.66
N SER A 110 -1.29 7.64 5.78
CA SER A 110 -1.29 8.79 4.86
C SER A 110 -0.70 8.46 3.48
N THR A 111 0.32 7.60 3.43
CA THR A 111 1.06 7.27 2.20
C THR A 111 0.62 5.95 1.58
N TYR A 112 0.31 4.96 2.41
CA TYR A 112 -0.02 3.59 1.95
C TYR A 112 -1.51 3.24 2.11
N GLY A 113 -2.35 4.19 2.53
CA GLY A 113 -3.79 4.01 2.63
C GLY A 113 -4.26 3.15 3.81
N GLY A 114 -3.38 2.72 4.70
CA GLY A 114 -3.71 2.01 5.93
C GLY A 114 -4.44 0.67 5.76
N SER A 115 -4.31 0.01 4.61
CA SER A 115 -5.06 -1.22 4.33
C SER A 115 -4.58 -2.40 5.17
N CYS A 116 -5.51 -3.09 5.81
CA CYS A 116 -5.24 -4.31 6.58
C CYS A 116 -4.58 -5.40 5.73
N THR A 117 -4.88 -5.43 4.43
CA THR A 117 -4.35 -6.42 3.49
C THR A 117 -2.88 -6.22 3.13
N HIS A 118 -2.23 -5.14 3.55
CA HIS A 118 -0.77 -5.01 3.46
C HIS A 118 -0.06 -6.03 4.36
N CYS A 119 -0.62 -6.32 5.53
CA CYS A 119 -0.04 -7.22 6.52
C CYS A 119 -0.82 -8.53 6.68
N HIS A 120 -2.11 -8.52 6.40
CA HIS A 120 -2.99 -9.66 6.61
C HIS A 120 -3.45 -10.28 5.30
N ARG A 121 -3.63 -11.61 5.33
CA ARG A 121 -4.32 -12.39 4.31
C ARG A 121 -5.62 -12.91 4.89
N VAL A 122 -6.70 -12.76 4.14
CA VAL A 122 -7.99 -13.35 4.46
C VAL A 122 -8.19 -14.57 3.56
N ASP A 123 -8.48 -15.70 4.13
CA ASP A 123 -8.89 -16.89 3.40
C ASP A 123 -10.34 -16.67 2.91
N PRO A 124 -10.59 -16.62 1.60
CA PRO A 124 -11.92 -16.30 1.08
C PRO A 124 -12.96 -17.42 1.34
N SER A 125 -12.53 -18.63 1.62
CA SER A 125 -13.42 -19.76 1.86
C SER A 125 -13.87 -19.87 3.31
N THR A 126 -13.00 -19.49 4.25
CA THR A 126 -13.24 -19.64 5.70
C THR A 126 -13.38 -18.32 6.43
N GLY A 127 -12.97 -17.21 5.81
CA GLY A 127 -12.84 -15.89 6.46
C GLY A 127 -11.68 -15.81 7.45
N ALA A 128 -10.85 -16.84 7.57
CA ALA A 128 -9.73 -16.85 8.51
C ALA A 128 -8.68 -15.80 8.14
N ILE A 129 -8.23 -15.05 9.14
CA ILE A 129 -7.21 -14.02 8.98
C ILE A 129 -5.86 -14.59 9.44
N SER A 130 -4.83 -14.38 8.62
CA SER A 130 -3.45 -14.72 8.94
C SER A 130 -2.52 -13.54 8.68
N VAL A 131 -1.35 -13.53 9.34
CA VAL A 131 -0.31 -12.53 9.07
C VAL A 131 0.58 -13.06 7.93
N LYS A 132 0.80 -12.23 6.92
CA LYS A 132 1.67 -12.57 5.78
C LYS A 132 3.11 -12.73 6.21
N GLY A 133 3.83 -13.66 5.57
CA GLY A 133 5.22 -13.96 5.88
C GLY A 133 5.42 -14.83 7.13
N VAL A 134 4.40 -15.03 7.95
CA VAL A 134 4.48 -15.93 9.11
C VAL A 134 4.25 -17.38 8.68
N LYS A 135 5.22 -18.23 8.98
CA LYS A 135 5.12 -19.68 8.76
C LYS A 135 4.38 -20.30 9.95
N LYS A 136 3.42 -21.16 9.65
CA LYS A 136 2.72 -21.98 10.65
C LYS A 136 3.58 -23.16 11.04
#